data_2b87d4a933df1d39d69de7e1f8125314
#
_entry.id   2b87d4a933df1d39d69de7e1f8125314
#
_cell.length_a   1.000
_cell.length_b   1.000
_cell.length_c   1.000
_cell.angle_alpha   90.00
_cell.angle_beta   90.00
_cell.angle_gamma   90.00
#
_symmetry.space_group_name_H-M   'P 1'
#
loop_
_entity.id
_entity.type
_entity.pdbx_description
1 polymer ?
#
loop_
_entity_poly.entity_id
_entity_poly.type
_entity_poly.pdbx_seq_one_letter_code
_entity_poly.pdbx_strand_id
1 'polypeptide(L)' 'MSTVGAVVIGRNEGIRLQRCLKSLVPQVAHLVYVDSGSQDDSIAFARSLGATVVEL' A
#
# COMPACT_ATOMS: atom_id res chain seq x y z
N MET A 1 22.53 1.82 -4.58
CA MET A 1 21.25 1.14 -4.66
C MET A 1 20.54 1.22 -3.32
N SER A 2 19.29 1.53 -3.35
CA SER A 2 18.52 1.70 -2.11
C SER A 2 17.79 0.42 -1.74
N THR A 3 17.80 0.09 -0.44
CA THR A 3 16.98 -0.99 0.12
C THR A 3 15.88 -0.43 1.00
N VAL A 4 15.48 0.81 0.71
CA VAL A 4 14.44 1.47 1.50
C VAL A 4 13.11 0.77 1.31
N GLY A 5 12.44 0.50 2.41
CA GLY A 5 11.08 0.01 2.43
C GLY A 5 10.13 1.09 2.94
N ALA A 6 8.86 0.93 2.64
CA ALA A 6 7.83 1.82 3.14
C ALA A 6 6.69 1.00 3.73
N VAL A 7 6.13 1.49 4.83
CA VAL A 7 4.94 0.92 5.46
C VAL A 7 3.85 1.97 5.41
N VAL A 8 2.73 1.61 4.82
CA VAL A 8 1.57 2.50 4.70
C VAL A 8 0.42 1.87 5.48
N ILE A 9 -0.19 2.65 6.35
CA ILE A 9 -1.33 2.20 7.15
C ILE A 9 -2.56 2.97 6.69
N GLY A 10 -3.64 2.25 6.45
CA GLY A 10 -4.86 2.91 5.99
C GLY A 10 -6.12 2.13 6.31
N ARG A 11 -7.24 2.82 6.10
CA ARG A 11 -8.56 2.24 6.22
C ARG A 11 -9.53 3.06 5.37
N ASN A 12 -10.15 2.40 4.39
CA ASN A 12 -11.13 3.02 3.50
C ASN A 12 -10.62 4.33 2.87
N GLU A 13 -9.34 4.39 2.53
CA GLU A 13 -8.74 5.61 1.99
C GLU A 13 -9.01 5.83 0.50
N GLY A 14 -9.44 4.79 -0.20
CA GLY A 14 -9.84 4.90 -1.60
C GLY A 14 -8.76 5.53 -2.51
N ILE A 15 -9.13 6.59 -3.20
CA ILE A 15 -8.26 7.28 -4.16
C ILE A 15 -6.99 7.83 -3.50
N ARG A 16 -7.07 8.26 -2.26
CA ARG A 16 -5.89 8.77 -1.54
C ARG A 16 -4.83 7.69 -1.41
N LEU A 17 -5.26 6.48 -1.05
CA LEU A 17 -4.35 5.35 -0.94
C LEU A 17 -3.74 5.02 -2.29
N GLN A 18 -4.55 4.99 -3.33
CA GLN A 18 -4.07 4.69 -4.67
C GLN A 18 -2.97 5.65 -5.10
N ARG A 19 -3.16 6.94 -4.87
CA ARG A 19 -2.17 7.97 -5.21
C ARG A 19 -0.90 7.79 -4.39
N CYS A 20 -1.05 7.54 -3.09
CA CYS A 20 0.08 7.32 -2.20
C CYS A 20 0.92 6.12 -2.64
N LEU A 21 0.28 4.98 -2.86
CA LEU A 21 0.98 3.76 -3.24
C LEU A 21 1.65 3.90 -4.61
N LYS A 22 0.98 4.52 -5.57
CA LYS A 22 1.56 4.73 -6.90
C LYS A 22 2.80 5.61 -6.85
N SER A 23 2.83 6.59 -5.96
CA SER A 23 4.01 7.46 -5.84
C SER A 23 5.16 6.75 -5.15
N LEU A 24 4.89 5.77 -4.30
CA LEU A 24 5.93 5.05 -3.56
C LEU A 24 6.53 3.88 -4.32
N VAL A 25 5.73 3.18 -5.11
CA VAL A 25 6.17 1.96 -5.80
C VAL A 25 7.49 2.13 -6.54
N PRO A 26 7.70 3.20 -7.33
CA PRO A 26 8.97 3.35 -8.06
C PRO A 26 10.13 3.82 -7.18
N GLN A 27 9.87 4.18 -5.92
CA GLN A 27 10.87 4.78 -5.05
C GLN A 27 11.39 3.84 -3.96
N VAL A 28 10.70 2.73 -3.71
CA VAL A 28 11.04 1.84 -2.61
C VAL A 28 11.24 0.42 -3.10
N ALA A 29 12.12 -0.31 -2.43
CA ALA A 29 12.39 -1.70 -2.78
C ALA A 29 11.28 -2.62 -2.26
N HIS A 30 10.70 -2.28 -1.13
CA HIS A 30 9.65 -3.07 -0.50
C HIS A 30 8.52 -2.15 -0.06
N LEU A 31 7.29 -2.53 -0.36
CA LEU A 31 6.12 -1.79 0.04
C LEU A 31 5.21 -2.70 0.85
N VAL A 32 4.88 -2.29 2.06
CA VAL A 32 3.95 -2.99 2.94
C VAL A 32 2.75 -2.08 3.19
N TYR A 33 1.57 -2.60 2.93
CA TYR A 33 0.33 -1.91 3.25
C TYR A 33 -0.38 -2.64 4.39
N VAL A 34 -0.61 -1.94 5.49
CA VAL A 34 -1.34 -2.46 6.64
C VAL A 34 -2.76 -1.91 6.58
N ASP A 35 -3.72 -2.80 6.45
CA ASP A 35 -5.12 -2.45 6.35
C ASP A 35 -5.84 -2.70 7.66
N SER A 36 -6.52 -1.67 8.18
CA SER A 36 -7.21 -1.76 9.46
C SER A 36 -8.72 -1.89 9.29
N GLY A 37 -9.15 -2.70 8.33
CA GLY A 37 -10.55 -3.04 8.15
C GLY A 37 -11.24 -2.31 7.01
N SER A 38 -10.56 -2.08 5.90
CA SER A 38 -11.17 -1.47 4.72
C SER A 38 -12.28 -2.33 4.15
N GLN A 39 -13.33 -1.67 3.69
CA GLN A 39 -14.43 -2.31 2.99
C GLN A 39 -14.44 -1.94 1.50
N ASP A 40 -13.47 -1.16 1.06
CA ASP A 40 -13.30 -0.79 -0.35
C ASP A 40 -12.26 -1.70 -1.02
N ASP A 41 -11.80 -1.32 -2.21
CA ASP A 41 -10.86 -2.11 -2.99
C ASP A 41 -9.39 -1.88 -2.61
N SER A 42 -9.12 -1.27 -1.46
CA SER A 42 -7.77 -0.91 -1.03
C SER A 42 -6.83 -2.12 -1.01
N ILE A 43 -7.29 -3.23 -0.44
CA ILE A 43 -6.47 -4.44 -0.33
C ILE A 43 -6.12 -4.99 -1.71
N ALA A 44 -7.13 -5.14 -2.56
CA ALA A 44 -6.93 -5.67 -3.91
C ALA A 44 -6.00 -4.74 -4.71
N PHE A 45 -6.19 -3.44 -4.58
CA PHE A 45 -5.35 -2.48 -5.28
C PHE A 45 -3.89 -2.58 -4.83
N ALA A 46 -3.66 -2.61 -3.51
CA ALA A 46 -2.30 -2.73 -2.98
C ALA A 46 -1.61 -4.01 -3.47
N ARG A 47 -2.33 -5.12 -3.48
CA ARG A 47 -1.79 -6.39 -4.01
C ARG A 47 -1.44 -6.28 -5.48
N SER A 48 -2.25 -5.58 -6.27
CA SER A 48 -2.01 -5.43 -7.70
C SER A 48 -0.72 -4.65 -8.00
N LEU A 49 -0.27 -3.83 -7.06
CA LEU A 49 0.98 -3.09 -7.17
C LEU A 49 2.20 -3.88 -6.66
N GLY A 50 1.99 -5.10 -6.19
CA GLY A 50 3.07 -5.91 -5.64
C GLY A 50 3.38 -5.64 -4.17
N ALA A 51 2.53 -4.89 -3.48
CA ALA A 51 2.72 -4.65 -2.06
C ALA A 51 2.43 -5.90 -1.23
N THR A 52 3.12 -6.04 -0.12
CA THR A 52 2.76 -7.01 0.90
C THR A 52 1.62 -6.42 1.72
N VAL A 53 0.51 -7.14 1.81
CA VAL A 53 -0.66 -6.64 2.54
C VAL A 53 -0.81 -7.37 3.86
N VAL A 54 -0.95 -6.60 4.92
CA VAL A 54 -1.25 -7.12 6.26
C VAL A 54 -2.64 -6.60 6.65
N GLU A 55 -3.54 -7.52 6.96
CA GLU A 55 -4.89 -7.20 7.41
C GLU A 55 -4.97 -7.33 8.93
N LEU A 56 -5.41 -6.27 9.56
CA LEU A 56 -5.59 -6.27 11.02
C LEU A 56 -6.99 -6.71 11.42
#